data_4f10fb753f302cdc64f3d8652018e60b
#
_entry.id   4f10fb753f302cdc64f3d8652018e60b
#
_cell.length_a   1.000
_cell.length_b   1.000
_cell.length_c   1.000
_cell.angle_alpha   90.00
_cell.angle_beta   90.00
_cell.angle_gamma   90.00
#
_symmetry.space_group_name_H-M   'P 1'
#
loop_
_entity.id
_entity.type
_entity.pdbx_description
1 polymer ?
#
loop_
_entity_poly.entity_id
_entity_poly.type
_entity_poly.pdbx_seq_one_letter_code
_entity_poly.pdbx_strand_id
1 'polypeptide(L)'
;QQMRFQHYRKLGADIQPVFRSYENWLTPLKPSEEILLSFESRGRSDDGGLRLDLEFWQHRRKIMQMTPVLHADKPLLILGPRWRGCSLIIAIELID
;
A
#
# COMPACT_ATOMS: atom_id res chain seq x y z
N GLN A 1 17.21 -11.91 10.75
CA GLN A 1 15.98 -12.60 11.09
C GLN A 1 15.09 -12.73 9.88
N GLN A 2 14.52 -13.90 9.70
CA GLN A 2 13.76 -14.20 8.50
C GLN A 2 12.26 -14.22 8.79
N MET A 3 11.50 -13.76 7.81
CA MET A 3 10.07 -13.96 7.82
C MET A 3 9.77 -15.35 7.31
N ARG A 4 9.02 -16.10 8.09
CA ARG A 4 8.74 -17.49 7.79
C ARG A 4 7.30 -17.71 7.34
N PHE A 5 6.93 -17.03 6.28
CA PHE A 5 5.66 -17.33 5.64
C PHE A 5 5.92 -18.39 4.58
N GLN A 6 5.31 -19.54 4.74
CA GLN A 6 5.55 -20.65 3.85
C GLN A 6 4.81 -20.53 2.53
N HIS A 7 3.68 -19.83 2.54
CA HIS A 7 2.85 -19.73 1.36
C HIS A 7 2.42 -18.30 1.15
N TYR A 8 2.79 -17.77 -0.01
CA TYR A 8 2.31 -16.48 -0.47
C TYR A 8 1.39 -16.70 -1.63
N ARG A 9 0.29 -16.00 -1.64
CA ARG A 9 -0.60 -16.00 -2.77
C ARG A 9 -0.95 -14.57 -3.11
N LYS A 10 -0.78 -14.23 -4.38
CA LYS A 10 -1.18 -12.92 -4.85
C LYS A 10 -2.70 -12.90 -4.93
N LEU A 11 -3.32 -12.08 -4.08
CA LEU A 11 -4.75 -11.95 -4.03
C LEU A 11 -5.26 -10.92 -5.02
N GLY A 12 -4.45 -9.93 -5.35
CA GLY A 12 -4.84 -8.90 -6.29
C GLY A 12 -3.79 -7.84 -6.41
N ALA A 13 -4.03 -6.89 -7.30
CA ALA A 13 -3.17 -5.75 -7.49
C ALA A 13 -3.93 -4.61 -8.13
N ASP A 14 -3.44 -3.40 -7.95
CA ASP A 14 -3.97 -2.23 -8.60
C ASP A 14 -2.82 -1.27 -8.87
N ILE A 15 -2.91 -0.52 -9.94
CA ILE A 15 -1.92 0.47 -10.33
C ILE A 15 -2.65 1.77 -10.60
N GLN A 16 -2.23 2.81 -9.91
CA GLN A 16 -2.81 4.14 -10.09
C GLN A 16 -1.71 5.15 -10.32
N PRO A 17 -1.93 6.15 -11.17
CA PRO A 17 -0.95 7.20 -11.34
C PRO A 17 -0.83 8.03 -10.07
N VAL A 18 0.38 8.53 -9.82
CA VAL A 18 0.64 9.38 -8.69
C VAL A 18 0.49 10.83 -9.13
N PHE A 19 -0.64 11.44 -8.80
CA PHE A 19 -0.86 12.85 -9.05
C PHE A 19 -0.53 13.65 -7.80
N ARG A 20 -0.06 14.86 -7.99
CA ARG A 20 0.17 15.75 -6.85
C ARG A 20 -1.15 16.14 -6.24
N SER A 21 -1.18 16.27 -4.96
CA SER A 21 -2.25 16.86 -4.15
C SER A 21 -3.63 16.24 -4.28
N TYR A 22 -3.76 15.06 -4.84
CA TYR A 22 -5.02 14.35 -4.86
C TYR A 22 -4.97 13.15 -3.96
N GLU A 23 -6.09 12.90 -3.31
CA GLU A 23 -6.32 11.63 -2.67
C GLU A 23 -6.64 10.60 -3.74
N ASN A 24 -5.86 9.55 -3.80
CA ASN A 24 -6.02 8.48 -4.77
C ASN A 24 -6.40 7.19 -4.05
N TRP A 25 -7.17 6.36 -4.71
CA TRP A 25 -7.60 5.09 -4.13
C TRP A 25 -7.13 3.92 -4.96
N LEU A 26 -6.59 2.92 -4.27
CA LEU A 26 -6.24 1.63 -4.85
C LEU A 26 -7.22 0.59 -4.35
N THR A 27 -7.68 -0.26 -5.26
CA THR A 27 -8.63 -1.33 -4.93
C THR A 27 -7.99 -2.66 -5.35
N PRO A 28 -7.08 -3.20 -4.51
CA PRO A 28 -6.29 -4.35 -4.93
C PRO A 28 -7.09 -5.63 -5.11
N LEU A 29 -8.27 -5.72 -4.53
CA LEU A 29 -9.10 -6.92 -4.64
C LEU A 29 -10.33 -6.70 -5.51
N LYS A 30 -10.23 -5.86 -6.53
CA LYS A 30 -11.35 -5.60 -7.44
C LYS A 30 -12.06 -6.88 -7.86
N PRO A 31 -13.37 -6.87 -7.97
CA PRO A 31 -14.31 -5.76 -7.73
C PRO A 31 -14.67 -5.54 -6.26
N SER A 32 -14.09 -6.32 -5.36
CA SER A 32 -14.33 -6.16 -3.93
C SER A 32 -13.69 -4.89 -3.41
N GLU A 33 -14.41 -4.19 -2.55
CA GLU A 33 -13.92 -3.01 -1.86
C GLU A 33 -13.63 -3.29 -0.39
N GLU A 34 -13.43 -4.56 -0.03
CA GLU A 34 -13.07 -4.91 1.35
C GLU A 34 -11.77 -4.27 1.77
N ILE A 35 -10.81 -4.21 0.86
CA ILE A 35 -9.48 -3.66 1.12
C ILE A 35 -9.28 -2.48 0.18
N LEU A 36 -9.03 -1.33 0.76
CA LEU A 36 -8.78 -0.11 0.02
C LEU A 36 -7.54 0.55 0.59
N LEU A 37 -6.76 1.15 -0.29
CA LEU A 37 -5.66 2.01 0.11
C LEU A 37 -5.89 3.39 -0.46
N SER A 38 -5.77 4.40 0.39
CA SER A 38 -5.82 5.79 -0.01
C SER A 38 -4.41 6.35 0.09
N PHE A 39 -4.00 7.12 -0.89
CA PHE A 39 -2.70 7.76 -0.82
C PHE A 39 -2.76 9.15 -1.41
N GLU A 40 -1.88 10.00 -0.90
CA GLU A 40 -1.74 11.36 -1.37
C GLU A 40 -0.26 11.70 -1.42
N SER A 41 0.18 12.22 -2.54
CA SER A 41 1.58 12.59 -2.71
C SER A 41 1.90 13.86 -1.92
N ARG A 42 3.02 13.83 -1.19
CA ARG A 42 3.49 14.98 -0.41
C ARG A 42 4.79 15.56 -0.95
N GLY A 43 5.17 15.18 -2.16
CA GLY A 43 6.36 15.71 -2.81
C GLY A 43 7.57 14.82 -2.61
N ARG A 44 8.72 15.31 -3.09
CA ARG A 44 9.96 14.56 -3.05
C ARG A 44 10.69 14.75 -1.74
N SER A 45 11.35 13.69 -1.29
CA SER A 45 12.28 13.80 -0.18
C SER A 45 13.65 14.24 -0.69
N ASP A 46 14.56 14.57 0.24
CA ASP A 46 15.87 15.07 -0.11
C ASP A 46 16.70 14.07 -0.92
N ASP A 47 16.46 12.80 -0.72
CA ASP A 47 17.19 11.74 -1.41
C ASP A 47 16.50 11.24 -2.68
N GLY A 48 15.49 11.97 -3.17
CA GLY A 48 14.79 11.62 -4.40
C GLY A 48 13.64 10.67 -4.24
N GLY A 49 13.31 10.25 -3.03
CA GLY A 49 12.14 9.43 -2.78
C GLY A 49 10.85 10.24 -2.90
N LEU A 50 9.73 9.55 -2.83
CA LEU A 50 8.40 10.16 -2.88
C LEU A 50 7.74 10.00 -1.53
N ARG A 51 7.37 11.10 -0.91
CA ARG A 51 6.63 11.08 0.35
C ARG A 51 5.16 10.90 0.07
N LEU A 52 4.54 10.02 0.83
CA LEU A 52 3.11 9.76 0.72
C LEU A 52 2.45 9.85 2.07
N ASP A 53 1.20 10.31 2.09
CA ASP A 53 0.26 9.96 3.14
C ASP A 53 -0.49 8.74 2.68
N LEU A 54 -0.45 7.68 3.46
CA LEU A 54 -1.03 6.40 3.09
C LEU A 54 -1.99 5.96 4.17
N GLU A 55 -3.19 5.55 3.75
CA GLU A 55 -4.21 5.01 4.64
C GLU A 55 -4.62 3.64 4.15
N PHE A 56 -4.76 2.73 5.10
CA PHE A 56 -5.27 1.40 4.83
C PHE A 56 -6.68 1.28 5.40
N TRP A 57 -7.63 0.89 4.57
CA TRP A 57 -9.03 0.74 4.94
C TRP A 57 -9.46 -0.70 4.75
N GLN A 58 -10.20 -1.21 5.72
CA GLN A 58 -10.78 -2.54 5.66
C GLN A 58 -12.23 -2.44 6.11
N HIS A 59 -13.14 -2.96 5.28
CA HIS A 59 -14.57 -2.92 5.55
C HIS A 59 -15.05 -1.51 5.91
N ARG A 60 -14.62 -0.53 5.12
CA ARG A 60 -15.00 0.88 5.26
C ARG A 60 -14.52 1.52 6.56
N ARG A 61 -13.50 0.96 7.16
CA ARG A 61 -12.88 1.53 8.37
C ARG A 61 -11.41 1.74 8.12
N LYS A 62 -10.93 2.93 8.48
CA LYS A 62 -9.50 3.21 8.44
C LYS A 62 -8.84 2.48 9.61
N ILE A 63 -7.91 1.59 9.29
CA ILE A 63 -7.26 0.78 10.31
C ILE A 63 -5.80 1.11 10.47
N MET A 64 -5.20 1.84 9.53
CA MET A 64 -3.79 2.18 9.61
C MET A 64 -3.54 3.45 8.81
N GLN A 65 -2.62 4.25 9.29
CA GLN A 65 -2.15 5.44 8.59
C GLN A 65 -0.65 5.56 8.76
N MET A 66 0.05 5.92 7.69
CA MET A 66 1.50 6.11 7.75
C MET A 66 1.93 7.11 6.69
N THR A 67 3.14 7.61 6.85
CA THR A 67 3.72 8.60 5.95
C THR A 67 5.05 8.09 5.42
N PRO A 68 5.04 7.05 4.59
CA PRO A 68 6.29 6.47 4.10
C PRO A 68 6.93 7.32 3.02
N VAL A 69 8.21 7.03 2.79
CA VAL A 69 8.95 7.53 1.63
C VAL A 69 9.22 6.34 0.72
N LEU A 70 8.74 6.43 -0.52
CA LEU A 70 8.95 5.37 -1.49
C LEU A 70 10.14 5.67 -2.39
N HIS A 71 10.90 4.63 -2.69
CA HIS A 71 12.00 4.70 -3.64
C HIS A 71 11.76 3.71 -4.76
N ALA A 72 12.12 4.10 -5.98
CA ALA A 72 11.82 3.31 -7.18
C ALA A 72 12.46 1.92 -7.16
N ASP A 73 13.55 1.75 -6.44
CA ASP A 73 14.28 0.50 -6.39
C ASP A 73 13.97 -0.35 -5.15
N LYS A 74 13.07 0.10 -4.30
CA LYS A 74 12.80 -0.58 -3.04
C LYS A 74 11.31 -0.63 -2.76
N PRO A 75 10.68 -1.79 -2.88
CA PRO A 75 9.28 -1.91 -2.48
C PRO A 75 9.14 -1.75 -0.98
N LEU A 76 8.04 -1.16 -0.57
CA LEU A 76 7.66 -1.06 0.83
C LEU A 76 6.74 -2.23 1.14
N LEU A 77 7.13 -3.03 2.14
CA LEU A 77 6.30 -4.14 2.58
C LEU A 77 5.63 -3.76 3.89
N ILE A 78 4.33 -3.93 3.94
CA ILE A 78 3.54 -3.63 5.12
C ILE A 78 2.85 -4.90 5.56
N LEU A 79 3.00 -5.23 6.84
CA LEU A 79 2.23 -6.32 7.42
C LEU A 79 0.86 -5.76 7.77
N GLY A 80 -0.13 -6.21 7.03
CA GLY A 80 -1.49 -5.71 7.17
C GLY A 80 -2.28 -6.45 8.24
N PRO A 81 -3.57 -6.20 8.27
CA PRO A 81 -4.44 -6.84 9.25
C PRO A 81 -4.72 -8.29 8.92
N ARG A 82 -5.39 -8.96 9.83
CA ARG A 82 -5.89 -10.30 9.55
C ARG A 82 -7.02 -10.21 8.54
N TRP A 83 -7.00 -11.15 7.60
CA TRP A 83 -7.99 -11.21 6.55
C TRP A 83 -8.26 -12.68 6.25
N ARG A 84 -9.49 -13.12 6.52
CA ARG A 84 -9.94 -14.50 6.28
C ARG A 84 -9.01 -15.54 6.93
N GLY A 85 -8.63 -15.27 8.18
CA GLY A 85 -7.78 -16.18 8.94
C GLY A 85 -6.29 -16.08 8.67
N CYS A 86 -5.88 -15.21 7.77
CA CYS A 86 -4.47 -15.02 7.41
C CYS A 86 -4.08 -13.56 7.62
N SER A 87 -2.79 -13.31 7.68
CA SER A 87 -2.27 -11.95 7.68
C SER A 87 -2.00 -11.52 6.26
N LEU A 88 -2.36 -10.28 5.95
CA LEU A 88 -2.06 -9.69 4.64
C LEU A 88 -0.66 -9.14 4.63
N ILE A 89 -0.02 -9.25 3.49
CA ILE A 89 1.22 -8.54 3.21
C ILE A 89 0.93 -7.63 2.02
N ILE A 90 1.22 -6.37 2.21
CA ILE A 90 0.98 -5.36 1.18
C ILE A 90 2.33 -4.87 0.69
N ALA A 91 2.55 -5.01 -0.61
CA ALA A 91 3.76 -4.51 -1.25
C ALA A 91 3.40 -3.29 -2.07
N ILE A 92 4.10 -2.20 -1.82
CA ILE A 92 3.86 -0.94 -2.53
C ILE A 92 5.15 -0.56 -3.25
N GLU A 93 5.05 -0.39 -4.55
CA GLU A 93 6.17 -0.02 -5.39
C GLU A 93 5.89 1.27 -6.13
N LEU A 94 6.94 2.08 -6.26
CA LEU A 94 6.93 3.22 -7.13
C LEU A 94 7.44 2.79 -8.49
N ILE A 95 6.59 2.89 -9.50
CA ILE A 95 6.92 2.46 -10.87
C ILE A 95 7.14 3.70 -11.72
N ASP A 96 8.25 3.72 -12.41
CA ASP A 96 8.56 4.83 -13.34
C ASP A 96 7.97 4.60 -14.73
#